data_331f8e7f2d0447735e8bbe830d38e6f5
#
_entry.id   331f8e7f2d0447735e8bbe830d38e6f5
#
_cell.length_a   1.000
_cell.length_b   1.000
_cell.length_c   1.000
_cell.angle_alpha   90.00
_cell.angle_beta   90.00
_cell.angle_gamma   90.00
#
_symmetry.space_group_name_H-M   'P 1'
#
loop_
_entity.id
_entity.type
_entity.pdbx_description
1 polymer ?
#
loop_
_entity_poly.entity_id
_entity_poly.type
_entity_poly.pdbx_seq_one_letter_code
_entity_poly.pdbx_strand_id
1 'polypeptide(L)'
;MLLTPEIAAMFPTPGEHDEPYSWSLFEVGPQPHGCLIAIGTLEEEGGKNREIKVRVLDLTERSWHRRKVMNSLGRFTGSGVQLTDGFVEVIHPNLRGLGVGTLVFNVVTAWAQRTFPGREVNPITLVRPANGTEFDRLTRFYGRFGFVWDRPADGWSRHFASKPMTVDALKQYPEELLSNVRRVDLTAGLTAMIDRMLEADDDRRMIDGLRIQLADRRDRWRTIGYRLNLFGYAVAALGGVGAARGLALL
;
A
#
# COMPACT_ATOMS: atom_id res chain seq x y z
N MET A 1 24.32 1.61 -13.96
CA MET A 1 24.33 2.37 -12.70
C MET A 1 24.24 1.35 -11.58
N LEU A 2 25.27 1.21 -10.75
CA LEU A 2 25.23 0.30 -9.60
C LEU A 2 24.35 0.94 -8.53
N LEU A 3 23.31 0.22 -8.11
CA LEU A 3 22.48 0.63 -6.98
C LEU A 3 23.36 0.64 -5.72
N THR A 4 23.20 1.65 -4.87
CA THR A 4 23.88 1.63 -3.56
C THR A 4 23.37 0.41 -2.75
N PRO A 5 24.15 -0.14 -1.80
CA PRO A 5 23.72 -1.27 -0.98
C PRO A 5 22.39 -1.04 -0.29
N GLU A 6 22.10 0.20 0.13
CA GLU A 6 20.84 0.56 0.76
C GLU A 6 19.65 0.48 -0.21
N ILE A 7 19.85 0.93 -1.46
CA ILE A 7 18.83 0.82 -2.51
C ILE A 7 18.64 -0.65 -2.90
N ALA A 8 19.72 -1.41 -3.02
CA ALA A 8 19.65 -2.83 -3.33
C ALA A 8 18.89 -3.62 -2.24
N ALA A 9 19.03 -3.25 -0.96
CA ALA A 9 18.28 -3.85 0.14
C ALA A 9 16.78 -3.53 0.15
N MET A 10 16.32 -2.56 -0.62
CA MET A 10 14.90 -2.21 -0.76
C MET A 10 14.17 -3.06 -1.80
N PHE A 11 14.91 -3.69 -2.70
CA PHE A 11 14.37 -4.65 -3.64
C PHE A 11 14.53 -6.07 -3.07
N PRO A 12 13.67 -7.03 -3.47
CA PRO A 12 13.80 -8.42 -3.03
C PRO A 12 15.23 -8.89 -3.27
N THR A 13 15.83 -9.45 -2.23
CA THR A 13 17.18 -10.00 -2.34
C THR A 13 17.20 -11.01 -3.50
N PRO A 14 18.16 -10.91 -4.43
CA PRO A 14 18.35 -11.95 -5.42
C PRO A 14 18.59 -13.27 -4.67
N GLY A 15 17.72 -14.23 -4.83
CA GLY A 15 17.88 -15.50 -4.12
C GLY A 15 16.67 -16.42 -4.16
N GLU A 16 15.46 -15.88 -4.17
CA GLU A 16 14.27 -16.74 -4.29
C GLU A 16 13.54 -16.61 -5.62
N HIS A 17 13.71 -15.52 -6.36
CA HIS A 17 13.13 -15.34 -7.70
C HIS A 17 13.93 -14.27 -8.45
N ASP A 18 15.00 -14.65 -9.11
CA ASP A 18 15.77 -13.82 -10.07
C ASP A 18 14.95 -13.50 -11.35
N GLU A 19 13.66 -13.25 -11.21
CA GLU A 19 12.84 -12.83 -12.31
C GLU A 19 13.15 -11.35 -12.62
N PRO A 20 13.63 -11.02 -13.82
CA PRO A 20 14.03 -9.66 -14.18
C PRO A 20 12.82 -8.77 -14.43
N TYR A 21 12.20 -8.24 -13.37
CA TYR A 21 11.14 -7.25 -13.50
C TYR A 21 11.67 -5.94 -14.07
N SER A 22 10.92 -5.39 -15.04
CA SER A 22 11.08 -4.00 -15.48
C SER A 22 10.26 -3.10 -14.56
N TRP A 23 10.89 -2.11 -13.91
CA TRP A 23 10.25 -1.29 -12.89
C TRP A 23 9.95 0.12 -13.39
N SER A 24 8.77 0.62 -13.07
CA SER A 24 8.35 2.02 -13.22
C SER A 24 7.90 2.58 -11.88
N LEU A 25 8.25 3.85 -11.60
CA LEU A 25 7.89 4.52 -10.35
C LEU A 25 6.74 5.50 -10.57
N PHE A 26 5.86 5.54 -9.57
CA PHE A 26 4.74 6.47 -9.54
C PHE A 26 4.59 7.04 -8.13
N GLU A 27 4.29 8.33 -8.05
CA GLU A 27 3.79 8.96 -6.85
C GLU A 27 2.27 8.93 -6.88
N VAL A 28 1.66 8.44 -5.80
CA VAL A 28 0.21 8.20 -5.72
C VAL A 28 -0.36 8.85 -4.47
N GLY A 29 -1.38 9.66 -4.64
CA GLY A 29 -2.06 10.35 -3.56
C GLY A 29 -1.95 11.87 -3.64
N PRO A 30 -2.56 12.58 -2.68
CA PRO A 30 -2.52 14.04 -2.65
C PRO A 30 -1.11 14.55 -2.33
N GLN A 31 -0.66 15.54 -3.08
CA GLN A 31 0.59 16.25 -2.83
C GLN A 31 0.48 17.10 -1.55
N PRO A 32 1.56 17.27 -0.77
CA PRO A 32 2.93 16.75 -0.95
C PRO A 32 3.20 15.38 -0.32
N HIS A 33 2.20 14.69 0.20
CA HIS A 33 2.34 13.47 1.02
C HIS A 33 1.97 12.19 0.27
N GLY A 34 2.08 12.18 -1.05
CA GLY A 34 1.82 10.98 -1.85
C GLY A 34 2.75 9.81 -1.49
N CYS A 35 2.23 8.59 -1.62
CA CYS A 35 3.04 7.37 -1.50
C CYS A 35 3.85 7.15 -2.78
N LEU A 36 5.10 6.71 -2.67
CA LEU A 36 5.88 6.26 -3.81
C LEU A 36 5.66 4.76 -4.00
N ILE A 37 5.11 4.38 -5.15
CA ILE A 37 4.92 2.97 -5.52
C ILE A 37 5.81 2.58 -6.68
N ALA A 38 6.24 1.31 -6.70
CA ALA A 38 6.92 0.70 -7.84
C ALA A 38 5.98 -0.31 -8.51
N ILE A 39 5.84 -0.22 -9.83
CA ILE A 39 5.13 -1.19 -10.65
C ILE A 39 6.16 -1.97 -11.45
N GLY A 40 6.30 -3.24 -11.13
CA GLY A 40 7.18 -4.18 -11.83
C GLY A 40 6.38 -5.00 -12.82
N THR A 41 6.93 -5.20 -14.02
CA THR A 41 6.38 -6.04 -15.09
C THR A 41 7.38 -7.09 -15.48
N LEU A 42 6.91 -8.31 -15.63
CA LEU A 42 7.67 -9.44 -16.14
C LEU A 42 6.85 -10.11 -17.22
N GLU A 43 7.39 -10.17 -18.44
CA GLU A 43 6.77 -10.87 -19.55
C GLU A 43 7.50 -12.21 -19.77
N GLU A 44 6.77 -13.29 -19.68
CA GLU A 44 7.30 -14.64 -19.94
C GLU A 44 6.87 -15.10 -21.32
N GLU A 45 7.86 -15.39 -22.16
CA GLU A 45 7.67 -15.95 -23.48
C GLU A 45 8.07 -17.44 -23.45
N GLY A 46 7.15 -18.28 -23.03
CA GLY A 46 7.36 -19.74 -22.99
C GLY A 46 6.39 -20.48 -23.91
N GLY A 47 6.76 -20.72 -25.17
CA GLY A 47 6.01 -21.57 -26.10
C GLY A 47 4.53 -21.19 -26.26
N LYS A 48 3.60 -22.05 -25.76
CA LYS A 48 2.16 -21.80 -25.81
C LYS A 48 1.64 -20.91 -24.67
N ASN A 49 2.43 -20.69 -23.65
CA ASN A 49 2.04 -19.95 -22.46
C ASN A 49 2.78 -18.61 -22.44
N ARG A 50 2.18 -17.60 -23.06
CA ARG A 50 2.65 -16.21 -22.89
C ARG A 50 1.88 -15.59 -21.74
N GLU A 51 2.60 -15.03 -20.80
CA GLU A 51 2.00 -14.35 -19.65
C GLU A 51 2.74 -13.07 -19.27
N ILE A 52 2.02 -12.18 -18.62
CA ILE A 52 2.58 -10.99 -17.97
C ILE A 52 2.24 -11.04 -16.48
N LYS A 53 3.26 -10.93 -15.66
CA LYS A 53 3.13 -10.76 -14.21
C LYS A 53 3.32 -9.28 -13.88
N VAL A 54 2.42 -8.72 -13.10
CA VAL A 54 2.53 -7.34 -12.63
C VAL A 54 2.55 -7.36 -11.11
N ARG A 55 3.56 -6.70 -10.52
CA ARG A 55 3.74 -6.58 -9.08
C ARG A 55 3.76 -5.11 -8.70
N VAL A 56 3.04 -4.74 -7.65
CA VAL A 56 3.04 -3.37 -7.13
C VAL A 56 3.56 -3.38 -5.70
N LEU A 57 4.55 -2.52 -5.44
CA LEU A 57 5.17 -2.35 -4.14
C LEU A 57 5.00 -0.91 -3.66
N ASP A 58 4.67 -0.72 -2.40
CA ASP A 58 4.75 0.57 -1.71
C ASP A 58 6.18 0.75 -1.17
N LEU A 59 6.93 1.70 -1.74
CA LEU A 59 8.30 1.97 -1.34
C LEU A 59 8.39 2.86 -0.10
N THR A 60 7.30 3.51 0.30
CA THR A 60 7.25 4.30 1.53
C THR A 60 7.03 3.45 2.78
N GLU A 61 6.51 2.22 2.61
CA GLU A 61 6.32 1.28 3.71
C GLU A 61 7.64 0.61 4.09
N ARG A 62 8.01 0.68 5.37
CA ARG A 62 9.28 0.12 5.88
C ARG A 62 9.25 -1.39 6.02
N SER A 63 8.09 -1.96 6.37
CA SER A 63 7.93 -3.40 6.56
C SER A 63 7.81 -4.11 5.22
N TRP A 64 8.76 -4.99 4.91
CA TRP A 64 8.75 -5.78 3.66
C TRP A 64 7.42 -6.49 3.43
N HIS A 65 6.84 -7.11 4.46
CA HIS A 65 5.57 -7.83 4.35
C HIS A 65 4.38 -6.92 4.01
N ARG A 66 4.47 -5.64 4.32
CA ARG A 66 3.43 -4.64 4.03
C ARG A 66 3.65 -3.89 2.72
N ARG A 67 4.80 -4.04 2.08
CA ARG A 67 5.10 -3.37 0.80
C ARG A 67 4.26 -3.87 -0.36
N LYS A 68 3.81 -5.12 -0.32
CA LYS A 68 3.01 -5.68 -1.39
C LYS A 68 1.64 -5.01 -1.43
N VAL A 69 1.39 -4.22 -2.47
CA VAL A 69 0.11 -3.51 -2.69
C VAL A 69 -0.87 -4.37 -3.45
N MET A 70 -0.43 -4.97 -4.55
CA MET A 70 -1.21 -5.90 -5.36
C MET A 70 -0.32 -6.70 -6.32
N ASN A 71 -0.87 -7.80 -6.82
CA ASN A 71 -0.36 -8.52 -7.97
C ASN A 71 -1.46 -8.61 -9.03
N SER A 72 -1.08 -8.71 -10.28
CA SER A 72 -1.97 -9.03 -11.39
C SER A 72 -1.26 -9.94 -12.39
N LEU A 73 -2.03 -10.73 -13.10
CA LEU A 73 -1.53 -11.68 -14.09
C LEU A 73 -2.40 -11.56 -15.34
N GLY A 74 -1.77 -11.42 -16.50
CA GLY A 74 -2.40 -11.63 -17.79
C GLY A 74 -1.80 -12.87 -18.45
N ARG A 75 -2.61 -13.71 -19.11
CA ARG A 75 -2.12 -14.92 -19.78
C ARG A 75 -2.98 -15.31 -20.98
N PHE A 76 -2.37 -16.04 -21.90
CA PHE A 76 -3.11 -16.71 -22.97
C PHE A 76 -3.49 -18.13 -22.53
N THR A 77 -4.79 -18.46 -22.65
CA THR A 77 -5.33 -19.76 -22.20
C THR A 77 -5.58 -20.75 -23.33
N GLY A 78 -5.13 -20.45 -24.55
CA GLY A 78 -5.43 -21.26 -25.75
C GLY A 78 -6.76 -20.92 -26.40
N SER A 79 -7.80 -20.59 -25.63
CA SER A 79 -9.11 -20.15 -26.12
C SER A 79 -9.24 -18.63 -26.20
N GLY A 80 -8.48 -17.89 -25.41
CA GLY A 80 -8.52 -16.43 -25.36
C GLY A 80 -7.50 -15.85 -24.41
N VAL A 81 -7.49 -14.52 -24.31
CA VAL A 81 -6.61 -13.76 -23.43
C VAL A 81 -7.32 -13.49 -22.11
N GLN A 82 -6.79 -14.02 -21.03
CA GLN A 82 -7.23 -13.73 -19.68
C GLN A 82 -6.46 -12.53 -19.14
N LEU A 83 -7.17 -11.48 -18.69
CA LEU A 83 -6.56 -10.23 -18.22
C LEU A 83 -6.45 -10.13 -16.69
N THR A 84 -7.02 -11.09 -15.97
CA THR A 84 -6.96 -11.13 -14.50
C THR A 84 -6.88 -12.58 -14.03
N ASP A 85 -6.20 -12.82 -12.93
CA ASP A 85 -6.21 -14.12 -12.24
C ASP A 85 -7.15 -14.05 -11.02
N GLY A 86 -8.41 -13.72 -11.27
CA GLY A 86 -9.47 -13.65 -10.27
C GLY A 86 -9.73 -12.25 -9.73
N PHE A 87 -8.89 -11.72 -8.84
CA PHE A 87 -9.18 -10.43 -8.19
C PHE A 87 -8.14 -9.37 -8.53
N VAL A 88 -8.61 -8.20 -8.97
CA VAL A 88 -7.82 -6.97 -9.02
C VAL A 88 -8.10 -6.21 -7.72
N GLU A 89 -7.38 -6.55 -6.68
CA GLU A 89 -7.58 -5.94 -5.36
C GLU A 89 -6.33 -5.18 -4.91
N VAL A 90 -6.52 -3.90 -4.58
CA VAL A 90 -5.53 -3.10 -3.88
C VAL A 90 -5.63 -3.43 -2.39
N ILE A 91 -4.63 -4.15 -1.86
CA ILE A 91 -4.62 -4.65 -0.48
C ILE A 91 -4.59 -3.48 0.51
N HIS A 92 -3.80 -2.44 0.22
CA HIS A 92 -3.65 -1.27 1.09
C HIS A 92 -4.88 -0.34 1.01
N PRO A 93 -5.65 -0.16 2.11
CA PRO A 93 -6.83 0.70 2.11
C PRO A 93 -6.54 2.14 1.67
N ASN A 94 -5.39 2.69 2.09
CA ASN A 94 -4.98 4.07 1.79
C ASN A 94 -4.68 4.31 0.30
N LEU A 95 -4.42 3.26 -0.48
CA LEU A 95 -4.16 3.33 -1.92
C LEU A 95 -5.39 2.99 -2.77
N ARG A 96 -6.50 2.60 -2.13
CA ARG A 96 -7.77 2.31 -2.82
C ARG A 96 -8.38 3.60 -3.36
N GLY A 97 -8.87 3.54 -4.58
CA GLY A 97 -9.50 4.70 -5.23
C GLY A 97 -8.53 5.72 -5.83
N LEU A 98 -7.23 5.58 -5.59
CA LEU A 98 -6.21 6.52 -6.09
C LEU A 98 -5.69 6.19 -7.50
N GLY A 99 -6.26 5.22 -8.20
CA GLY A 99 -5.89 4.91 -9.59
C GLY A 99 -4.89 3.77 -9.76
N VAL A 100 -4.35 3.19 -8.67
CA VAL A 100 -3.35 2.10 -8.73
C VAL A 100 -3.85 0.91 -9.55
N GLY A 101 -5.08 0.45 -9.29
CA GLY A 101 -5.70 -0.65 -10.06
C GLY A 101 -5.83 -0.31 -11.55
N THR A 102 -6.11 0.95 -11.88
CA THR A 102 -6.21 1.41 -13.28
C THR A 102 -4.85 1.38 -13.97
N LEU A 103 -3.77 1.82 -13.29
CA LEU A 103 -2.41 1.71 -13.82
C LEU A 103 -2.03 0.27 -14.13
N VAL A 104 -2.27 -0.64 -13.19
CA VAL A 104 -1.95 -2.06 -13.37
C VAL A 104 -2.74 -2.67 -14.51
N PHE A 105 -4.03 -2.36 -14.58
CA PHE A 105 -4.87 -2.90 -15.65
C PHE A 105 -4.51 -2.32 -17.02
N ASN A 106 -4.05 -1.07 -17.11
CA ASN A 106 -3.47 -0.49 -18.31
C ASN A 106 -2.26 -1.29 -18.80
N VAL A 107 -1.36 -1.66 -17.90
CA VAL A 107 -0.16 -2.45 -18.23
C VAL A 107 -0.57 -3.80 -18.85
N VAL A 108 -1.51 -4.52 -18.23
CA VAL A 108 -2.00 -5.81 -18.74
C VAL A 108 -2.73 -5.63 -20.08
N THR A 109 -3.53 -4.57 -20.22
CA THR A 109 -4.25 -4.25 -21.46
C THR A 109 -3.28 -3.93 -22.59
N ALA A 110 -2.27 -3.09 -22.34
CA ALA A 110 -1.24 -2.74 -23.33
C ALA A 110 -0.46 -3.98 -23.80
N TRP A 111 -0.11 -4.86 -22.85
CA TRP A 111 0.54 -6.13 -23.15
C TRP A 111 -0.36 -7.00 -24.06
N ALA A 112 -1.63 -7.16 -23.70
CA ALA A 112 -2.57 -7.96 -24.49
C ALA A 112 -2.69 -7.43 -25.92
N GLN A 113 -2.88 -6.12 -26.09
CA GLN A 113 -3.01 -5.47 -27.41
C GLN A 113 -1.75 -5.63 -28.28
N ARG A 114 -0.57 -5.55 -27.65
CA ARG A 114 0.70 -5.73 -28.37
C ARG A 114 0.94 -7.19 -28.74
N THR A 115 0.57 -8.12 -27.87
CA THR A 115 0.97 -9.54 -27.99
C THR A 115 -0.06 -10.38 -28.71
N PHE A 116 -1.35 -10.04 -28.62
CA PHE A 116 -2.47 -10.85 -29.12
C PHE A 116 -3.51 -10.04 -29.92
N PRO A 117 -3.10 -9.24 -30.93
CA PRO A 117 -4.08 -8.48 -31.73
C PRO A 117 -5.12 -9.41 -32.36
N GLY A 118 -6.37 -9.01 -32.39
CA GLY A 118 -7.48 -9.76 -32.98
C GLY A 118 -7.96 -10.97 -32.18
N ARG A 119 -7.30 -11.35 -31.08
CA ARG A 119 -7.74 -12.49 -30.26
C ARG A 119 -8.92 -12.12 -29.36
N GLU A 120 -9.68 -13.12 -29.00
CA GLU A 120 -10.77 -12.95 -28.04
C GLU A 120 -10.23 -12.75 -26.62
N VAL A 121 -10.93 -11.91 -25.86
CA VAL A 121 -10.72 -11.73 -24.43
C VAL A 121 -11.65 -12.67 -23.69
N ASN A 122 -11.12 -13.45 -22.75
CA ASN A 122 -11.93 -14.29 -21.89
C ASN A 122 -12.87 -13.40 -21.05
N PRO A 123 -14.16 -13.74 -20.97
CA PRO A 123 -15.12 -12.95 -20.22
C PRO A 123 -14.70 -12.80 -18.74
N ILE A 124 -14.79 -11.58 -18.24
CA ILE A 124 -14.63 -11.31 -16.81
C ILE A 124 -15.96 -11.59 -16.12
N THR A 125 -15.95 -12.45 -15.13
CA THR A 125 -17.12 -12.75 -14.32
C THR A 125 -17.06 -11.97 -13.00
N LEU A 126 -18.03 -11.08 -12.79
CA LEU A 126 -18.22 -10.37 -11.54
C LEU A 126 -19.21 -11.13 -10.66
N VAL A 127 -18.83 -11.33 -9.41
CA VAL A 127 -19.77 -11.82 -8.38
C VAL A 127 -20.42 -10.59 -7.76
N ARG A 128 -21.76 -10.56 -7.72
CA ARG A 128 -22.50 -9.47 -7.09
C ARG A 128 -22.20 -9.46 -5.59
N PRO A 129 -21.51 -8.44 -5.07
CA PRO A 129 -21.29 -8.33 -3.64
C PRO A 129 -22.62 -8.02 -2.93
N ALA A 130 -22.66 -8.28 -1.62
CA ALA A 130 -23.84 -8.04 -0.81
C ALA A 130 -24.30 -6.56 -0.82
N ASN A 131 -23.35 -5.62 -1.06
CA ASN A 131 -23.67 -4.21 -1.21
C ASN A 131 -23.59 -3.77 -2.69
N GLY A 132 -24.63 -3.08 -3.16
CA GLY A 132 -24.74 -2.64 -4.56
C GLY A 132 -23.65 -1.63 -4.98
N THR A 133 -23.12 -0.84 -4.05
CA THR A 133 -22.10 0.19 -4.34
C THR A 133 -20.79 -0.41 -4.81
N GLU A 134 -20.41 -1.56 -4.32
CA GLU A 134 -19.18 -2.23 -4.75
C GLU A 134 -19.33 -2.83 -6.15
N PHE A 135 -20.50 -3.35 -6.47
CA PHE A 135 -20.80 -3.82 -7.82
C PHE A 135 -20.71 -2.69 -8.84
N ASP A 136 -21.31 -1.54 -8.54
CA ASP A 136 -21.26 -0.35 -9.41
C ASP A 136 -19.83 0.19 -9.55
N ARG A 137 -19.02 0.06 -8.53
CA ARG A 137 -17.58 0.41 -8.58
C ARG A 137 -16.82 -0.51 -9.53
N LEU A 138 -17.04 -1.81 -9.44
CA LEU A 138 -16.38 -2.81 -10.31
C LEU A 138 -16.82 -2.66 -11.77
N THR A 139 -18.11 -2.52 -12.02
CA THR A 139 -18.61 -2.33 -13.39
C THR A 139 -18.12 -1.03 -14.03
N ARG A 140 -18.03 0.07 -13.25
CA ARG A 140 -17.39 1.32 -13.70
C ARG A 140 -15.91 1.15 -13.94
N PHE A 141 -15.21 0.41 -13.08
CA PHE A 141 -13.78 0.15 -13.25
C PHE A 141 -13.50 -0.54 -14.58
N TYR A 142 -14.09 -1.71 -14.80
CA TYR A 142 -13.88 -2.45 -16.04
C TYR A 142 -14.51 -1.78 -17.27
N GLY A 143 -15.59 -1.03 -17.11
CA GLY A 143 -16.21 -0.25 -18.18
C GLY A 143 -15.27 0.78 -18.82
N ARG A 144 -14.31 1.31 -18.05
CA ARG A 144 -13.24 2.20 -18.58
C ARG A 144 -12.36 1.50 -19.62
N PHE A 145 -12.23 0.19 -19.51
CA PHE A 145 -11.44 -0.64 -20.42
C PHE A 145 -12.26 -1.25 -21.55
N GLY A 146 -13.54 -0.86 -21.67
CA GLY A 146 -14.42 -1.30 -22.77
C GLY A 146 -15.30 -2.49 -22.44
N PHE A 147 -15.21 -3.06 -21.23
CA PHE A 147 -16.09 -4.16 -20.84
C PHE A 147 -17.54 -3.71 -20.68
N VAL A 148 -18.45 -4.53 -21.19
CA VAL A 148 -19.91 -4.32 -21.11
C VAL A 148 -20.53 -5.57 -20.49
N TRP A 149 -21.50 -5.38 -19.63
CA TRP A 149 -22.27 -6.48 -19.00
C TRP A 149 -23.72 -6.45 -19.46
N ASP A 150 -24.28 -7.62 -19.70
CA ASP A 150 -25.72 -7.76 -19.81
C ASP A 150 -26.32 -7.75 -18.40
N ARG A 151 -27.39 -6.98 -18.22
CA ARG A 151 -28.20 -7.11 -17.03
C ARG A 151 -29.00 -8.43 -17.13
N PRO A 152 -28.83 -9.37 -16.18
CA PRO A 152 -29.63 -10.59 -16.21
C PRO A 152 -31.11 -10.21 -16.10
N ALA A 153 -31.91 -10.81 -16.97
CA ALA A 153 -33.34 -10.55 -17.06
C ALA A 153 -34.09 -10.92 -15.76
N ASP A 154 -33.55 -11.83 -14.98
CA ASP A 154 -34.15 -12.39 -13.77
C ASP A 154 -33.84 -11.65 -12.46
N GLY A 155 -32.89 -10.70 -12.49
CA GLY A 155 -32.49 -9.94 -11.30
C GLY A 155 -31.87 -10.77 -10.16
N TRP A 156 -31.83 -12.11 -10.27
CA TRP A 156 -31.39 -13.05 -9.22
C TRP A 156 -29.98 -13.59 -9.44
N SER A 157 -29.44 -13.46 -10.63
CA SER A 157 -28.08 -13.95 -10.90
C SER A 157 -27.04 -13.26 -10.04
N ARG A 158 -26.23 -14.07 -9.35
CA ARG A 158 -25.08 -13.58 -8.58
C ARG A 158 -23.82 -13.42 -9.43
N HIS A 159 -23.81 -13.96 -10.65
CA HIS A 159 -22.67 -13.95 -11.54
C HIS A 159 -23.00 -13.16 -12.80
N PHE A 160 -22.16 -12.20 -13.13
CA PHE A 160 -22.30 -11.37 -14.32
C PHE A 160 -21.05 -11.54 -15.16
N ALA A 161 -21.19 -12.17 -16.31
CA ALA A 161 -20.11 -12.25 -17.28
C ALA A 161 -20.13 -11.01 -18.19
N SER A 162 -18.95 -10.51 -18.55
CA SER A 162 -18.84 -9.48 -19.59
C SER A 162 -19.24 -10.04 -20.93
N LYS A 163 -19.74 -9.16 -21.81
CA LYS A 163 -19.95 -9.51 -23.24
C LYS A 163 -18.65 -9.95 -23.89
N PRO A 164 -18.73 -10.87 -24.88
CA PRO A 164 -17.57 -11.20 -25.69
C PRO A 164 -16.97 -9.96 -26.33
N MET A 165 -15.65 -9.87 -26.37
CA MET A 165 -14.93 -8.79 -27.02
C MET A 165 -13.57 -9.28 -27.48
N THR A 166 -12.98 -8.58 -28.45
CA THR A 166 -11.61 -8.82 -28.90
C THR A 166 -10.63 -7.91 -28.18
N VAL A 167 -9.37 -8.29 -28.18
CA VAL A 167 -8.27 -7.50 -27.61
C VAL A 167 -8.20 -6.10 -28.21
N ASP A 168 -8.53 -5.95 -29.52
CA ASP A 168 -8.50 -4.66 -30.20
C ASP A 168 -9.62 -3.70 -29.74
N ALA A 169 -10.70 -4.26 -29.16
CA ALA A 169 -11.79 -3.47 -28.59
C ALA A 169 -11.48 -2.98 -27.15
N LEU A 170 -10.41 -3.48 -26.53
CA LEU A 170 -9.95 -3.00 -25.23
C LEU A 170 -9.51 -1.54 -25.33
N LYS A 171 -9.74 -0.79 -24.28
CA LYS A 171 -9.33 0.61 -24.15
C LYS A 171 -8.28 0.72 -23.05
N GLN A 172 -7.28 1.55 -23.26
CA GLN A 172 -6.39 2.00 -22.20
C GLN A 172 -6.98 3.27 -21.59
N TYR A 173 -6.97 3.37 -20.27
CA TYR A 173 -7.39 4.59 -19.60
C TYR A 173 -6.22 5.58 -19.56
N PRO A 174 -6.35 6.81 -20.07
CA PRO A 174 -5.26 7.77 -20.11
C PRO A 174 -4.68 8.06 -18.74
N GLU A 175 -3.36 7.93 -18.58
CA GLU A 175 -2.68 8.19 -17.30
C GLU A 175 -2.87 9.64 -16.85
N GLU A 176 -2.98 10.59 -17.79
CA GLU A 176 -3.16 12.02 -17.54
C GLU A 176 -4.50 12.33 -16.84
N LEU A 177 -5.48 11.43 -16.96
CA LEU A 177 -6.78 11.55 -16.29
C LEU A 177 -6.76 10.99 -14.86
N LEU A 178 -5.64 10.41 -14.42
CA LEU A 178 -5.44 9.93 -13.06
C LEU A 178 -4.88 11.07 -12.19
N SER A 179 -5.76 11.94 -11.70
CA SER A 179 -5.38 13.14 -10.94
C SER A 179 -4.50 12.88 -9.71
N ASN A 180 -4.55 11.66 -9.16
CA ASN A 180 -3.79 11.27 -7.98
C ASN A 180 -2.53 10.44 -8.32
N VAL A 181 -2.13 10.38 -9.58
CA VAL A 181 -1.00 9.56 -10.04
C VAL A 181 -0.07 10.41 -10.87
N ARG A 182 1.22 10.33 -10.57
CA ARG A 182 2.27 10.96 -11.35
C ARG A 182 3.41 9.98 -11.56
N ARG A 183 3.78 9.77 -12.83
CA ARG A 183 4.99 9.01 -13.15
C ARG A 183 6.22 9.78 -12.69
N VAL A 184 7.17 9.10 -12.08
CA VAL A 184 8.40 9.70 -11.54
C VAL A 184 9.60 9.06 -12.23
N ASP A 185 10.59 9.88 -12.56
CA ASP A 185 11.88 9.35 -12.99
C ASP A 185 12.49 8.47 -11.89
N LEU A 186 13.06 7.33 -12.27
CA LEU A 186 13.58 6.34 -11.33
C LEU A 186 14.63 6.96 -10.38
N THR A 187 15.56 7.74 -10.92
CA THR A 187 16.65 8.34 -10.14
C THR A 187 16.09 9.40 -9.19
N ALA A 188 15.25 10.31 -9.70
CA ALA A 188 14.61 11.34 -8.88
C ALA A 188 13.72 10.76 -7.80
N GLY A 189 12.94 9.71 -8.13
CA GLY A 189 12.06 9.04 -7.17
C GLY A 189 12.82 8.34 -6.05
N LEU A 190 13.90 7.64 -6.38
CA LEU A 190 14.74 6.98 -5.38
C LEU A 190 15.46 7.98 -4.48
N THR A 191 15.96 9.09 -5.04
CA THR A 191 16.58 10.16 -4.25
C THR A 191 15.57 10.76 -3.28
N ALA A 192 14.39 11.16 -3.75
CA ALA A 192 13.34 11.70 -2.90
C ALA A 192 12.89 10.72 -1.80
N MET A 193 12.91 9.42 -2.08
CA MET A 193 12.59 8.40 -1.08
C MET A 193 13.68 8.32 0.01
N ILE A 194 14.96 8.34 -0.38
CA ILE A 194 16.09 8.34 0.55
C ILE A 194 16.00 9.56 1.47
N ASP A 195 15.79 10.75 0.90
CA ASP A 195 15.66 11.99 1.68
C ASP A 195 14.52 11.89 2.71
N ARG A 196 13.33 11.42 2.31
CA ARG A 196 12.21 11.21 3.23
C ARG A 196 12.52 10.18 4.33
N MET A 197 13.27 9.13 4.00
CA MET A 197 13.67 8.14 5.01
C MET A 197 14.65 8.72 6.03
N LEU A 198 15.59 9.54 5.60
CA LEU A 198 16.54 10.22 6.47
C LEU A 198 15.83 11.22 7.39
N GLU A 199 14.93 12.06 6.84
CA GLU A 199 14.08 12.95 7.63
C GLU A 199 13.27 12.20 8.69
N ALA A 200 12.62 11.09 8.31
CA ALA A 200 11.83 10.29 9.24
C ALA A 200 12.68 9.60 10.31
N ASP A 201 13.95 9.28 10.05
CA ASP A 201 14.86 8.74 11.05
C ASP A 201 15.35 9.82 12.02
N ASP A 202 15.57 11.03 11.55
CA ASP A 202 15.93 12.17 12.40
C ASP A 202 14.76 12.57 13.31
N ASP A 203 13.54 12.61 12.79
CA ASP A 203 12.31 12.81 13.59
C ASP A 203 12.16 11.73 14.66
N ARG A 204 12.43 10.47 14.32
CA ARG A 204 12.36 9.36 15.27
C ARG A 204 13.40 9.49 16.39
N ARG A 205 14.64 9.85 16.05
CA ARG A 205 15.71 10.11 17.04
C ARG A 205 15.31 11.26 17.95
N MET A 206 14.72 12.32 17.41
CA MET A 206 14.20 13.44 18.19
C MET A 206 13.09 13.01 19.15
N ILE A 207 12.11 12.23 18.67
CA ILE A 207 11.03 11.70 19.51
C ILE A 207 11.55 10.81 20.62
N ASP A 208 12.49 9.93 20.33
CA ASP A 208 13.11 9.05 21.33
C ASP A 208 13.91 9.87 22.36
N GLY A 209 14.63 10.89 21.92
CA GLY A 209 15.29 11.86 22.80
C GLY A 209 14.31 12.57 23.75
N LEU A 210 13.18 13.04 23.21
CA LEU A 210 12.12 13.68 24.02
C LEU A 210 11.47 12.69 25.01
N ARG A 211 11.26 11.44 24.62
CA ARG A 211 10.75 10.39 25.51
C ARG A 211 11.68 10.12 26.68
N ILE A 212 13.00 10.06 26.43
CA ILE A 212 14.02 9.90 27.48
C ILE A 212 13.96 11.09 28.44
N GLN A 213 13.90 12.33 27.91
CA GLN A 213 13.80 13.52 28.76
C GLN A 213 12.51 13.56 29.62
N LEU A 214 11.38 13.13 29.03
CA LEU A 214 10.12 13.04 29.79
C LEU A 214 10.16 11.97 30.87
N ALA A 215 10.78 10.81 30.60
CA ALA A 215 10.99 9.76 31.61
C ALA A 215 11.84 10.29 32.75
N ASP A 216 12.95 10.97 32.46
CA ASP A 216 13.86 11.54 33.47
C ASP A 216 13.16 12.63 34.34
N ARG A 217 12.35 13.51 33.68
CA ARG A 217 11.51 14.47 34.44
C ARG A 217 10.50 13.78 35.32
N ARG A 218 9.82 12.74 34.85
CA ARG A 218 8.84 11.98 35.63
C ARG A 218 9.50 11.32 36.87
N ASP A 219 10.69 10.77 36.72
CA ASP A 219 11.42 10.14 37.82
C ASP A 219 11.90 11.18 38.84
N ARG A 220 12.33 12.36 38.39
CA ARG A 220 12.64 13.49 39.29
C ARG A 220 11.42 13.93 40.08
N TRP A 221 10.25 14.07 39.46
CA TRP A 221 9.02 14.41 40.14
C TRP A 221 8.59 13.33 41.16
N ARG A 222 8.77 12.06 40.83
CA ARG A 222 8.52 10.96 41.76
C ARG A 222 9.45 11.04 42.99
N THR A 223 10.71 11.33 42.76
CA THR A 223 11.72 11.46 43.85
C THR A 223 11.40 12.67 44.74
N ILE A 224 11.00 13.80 44.18
CA ILE A 224 10.57 14.98 44.93
C ILE A 224 9.30 14.68 45.73
N GLY A 225 8.30 14.06 45.13
CA GLY A 225 7.07 13.66 45.81
C GLY A 225 7.33 12.71 47.00
N TYR A 226 8.22 11.74 46.77
CA TYR A 226 8.64 10.83 47.85
C TYR A 226 9.34 11.55 49.03
N ARG A 227 10.24 12.51 48.72
CA ARG A 227 10.92 13.30 49.76
C ARG A 227 9.94 14.22 50.51
N LEU A 228 8.98 14.83 49.83
CA LEU A 228 7.94 15.65 50.46
C LEU A 228 7.03 14.82 51.37
N ASN A 229 6.66 13.61 50.96
CA ASN A 229 5.89 12.71 51.82
C ASN A 229 6.68 12.27 53.05
N LEU A 230 7.97 11.91 52.90
CA LEU A 230 8.83 11.59 54.05
C LEU A 230 8.94 12.76 55.01
N PHE A 231 9.11 13.98 54.54
CA PHE A 231 9.14 15.17 55.36
C PHE A 231 7.80 15.40 56.09
N GLY A 232 6.67 15.23 55.39
CA GLY A 232 5.34 15.28 55.99
C GLY A 232 5.15 14.28 57.12
N TYR A 233 5.60 13.05 56.95
CA TYR A 233 5.57 12.03 57.99
C TYR A 233 6.47 12.37 59.20
N ALA A 234 7.67 12.92 58.97
CA ALA A 234 8.57 13.34 60.03
C ALA A 234 7.97 14.48 60.88
N VAL A 235 7.36 15.49 60.21
CA VAL A 235 6.67 16.59 60.88
C VAL A 235 5.48 16.09 61.72
N ALA A 236 4.69 15.17 61.18
CA ALA A 236 3.55 14.58 61.89
C ALA A 236 3.98 13.79 63.11
N ALA A 237 5.07 13.02 63.00
CA ALA A 237 5.63 12.25 64.12
C ALA A 237 6.15 13.16 65.23
N LEU A 238 6.83 14.25 64.90
CA LEU A 238 7.33 15.22 65.88
C LEU A 238 6.20 15.98 66.59
N GLY A 239 5.16 16.36 65.83
CA GLY A 239 3.96 17.00 66.36
C GLY A 239 3.18 16.09 67.32
N GLY A 240 3.07 14.80 66.98
CA GLY A 240 2.42 13.80 67.80
C GLY A 240 3.14 13.58 69.15
N VAL A 241 4.47 13.59 69.14
CA VAL A 241 5.29 13.47 70.40
C VAL A 241 5.15 14.71 71.25
N GLY A 242 5.03 15.92 70.66
CA GLY A 242 4.80 17.16 71.39
C GLY A 242 3.44 17.18 72.13
N ALA A 243 2.38 16.71 71.44
CA ALA A 243 1.04 16.62 72.03
C ALA A 243 0.95 15.60 73.15
N ALA A 244 1.61 14.45 73.04
CA ALA A 244 1.64 13.44 74.08
C ALA A 244 2.38 13.91 75.31
N ARG A 245 3.44 14.73 75.20
CA ARG A 245 4.16 15.31 76.39
C ARG A 245 3.37 16.40 77.06
N GLY A 246 2.60 17.20 76.32
CA GLY A 246 1.71 18.25 76.87
C GLY A 246 0.60 17.65 77.74
N LEU A 247 0.03 16.53 77.35
CA LEU A 247 -1.01 15.81 78.12
C LEU A 247 -0.49 15.07 79.38
N ALA A 248 0.78 14.75 79.41
CA ALA A 248 1.38 14.09 80.59
C ALA A 248 1.82 15.06 81.71
N LEU A 249 1.72 16.37 81.51
CA LEU A 249 2.03 17.46 82.41
C LEU A 249 0.80 18.18 82.95
N LEU A 250 -0.40 17.76 82.62
CA LEU A 250 -1.68 18.15 83.19
C LEU A 250 -2.22 17.02 84.10
#